data_8a0b49a61dc95cdf909730511bd743ea
#
_entry.id   8a0b49a61dc95cdf909730511bd743ea
#
_cell.length_a   1.000
_cell.length_b   1.000
_cell.length_c   1.000
_cell.angle_alpha   90.00
_cell.angle_beta   90.00
_cell.angle_gamma   90.00
#
_symmetry.space_group_name_H-M   'P 1'
#
loop_
_entity.id
_entity.type
_entity.pdbx_description
1 polymer ?
#
loop_
_entity_poly.entity_id
_entity_poly.type
_entity_poly.pdbx_seq_one_letter_code
_entity_poly.pdbx_strand_id
1 'polypeptide(L)'
;GLGDVYKRQVYAPGLKTTMLPEPWIEGYSLDEGRSVPCLSLYITVHDDTFGVEKTETRLERITVERNVRHDRIDELVTEEAIENHTLDIEYAEEISWLWHFARRLLREREEVRGRPELTNRVDWFFVLEGEGEDASIHVRGRRRGAPLDLLVAELMIYANQTWGLWLEEHATAGIYRSQRMGRVRMSTTPGPHDGLGVVRYAWC
;
A
#
# COMPACT_ATOMS: atom_id res chain seq x y z
N GLY A 1 -9.78 -33.63 -12.05
CA GLY A 1 -9.85 -32.87 -10.84
C GLY A 1 -9.35 -31.47 -11.04
N LEU A 2 -10.25 -30.50 -11.12
CA LEU A 2 -9.97 -29.06 -11.21
C LEU A 2 -9.91 -28.42 -9.81
N GLY A 3 -9.36 -29.13 -8.83
CA GLY A 3 -9.54 -28.82 -7.42
C GLY A 3 -8.62 -27.76 -6.80
N ASP A 4 -7.61 -27.20 -7.48
CA ASP A 4 -6.56 -26.45 -6.78
C ASP A 4 -6.20 -25.10 -7.35
N VAL A 5 -7.14 -24.40 -7.95
CA VAL A 5 -6.81 -23.15 -8.63
C VAL A 5 -6.81 -21.91 -7.70
N TYR A 6 -7.28 -22.05 -6.46
CA TYR A 6 -7.38 -20.90 -5.54
C TYR A 6 -6.62 -21.14 -4.24
N LYS A 7 -5.32 -20.86 -4.27
CA LYS A 7 -4.58 -20.68 -3.02
C LYS A 7 -5.03 -19.34 -2.42
N ARG A 8 -5.74 -19.40 -1.31
CA ARG A 8 -6.23 -18.23 -0.59
C ARG A 8 -5.50 -18.11 0.73
N GLN A 9 -5.25 -16.89 1.13
CA GLN A 9 -4.81 -16.61 2.49
C GLN A 9 -6.05 -16.60 3.39
N VAL A 10 -6.02 -17.34 4.48
CA VAL A 10 -7.09 -17.37 5.47
C VAL A 10 -6.60 -16.65 6.72
N TYR A 11 -7.35 -15.65 7.14
CA TYR A 11 -7.14 -14.95 8.39
C TYR A 11 -8.30 -15.24 9.33
N ALA A 12 -7.96 -15.69 10.53
CA ALA A 12 -8.88 -15.74 11.65
C ALA A 12 -8.14 -15.21 12.89
N PRO A 13 -8.83 -14.73 13.91
CA PRO A 13 -8.20 -14.34 15.16
C PRO A 13 -7.33 -15.49 15.68
N GLY A 14 -6.03 -15.22 15.90
CA GLY A 14 -5.07 -16.23 16.35
C GLY A 14 -4.60 -17.26 15.30
N LEU A 15 -5.13 -17.22 14.06
CA LEU A 15 -4.73 -18.14 12.98
C LEU A 15 -4.42 -17.38 11.69
N LYS A 16 -3.22 -17.62 11.16
CA LYS A 16 -2.80 -17.12 9.85
C LYS A 16 -2.30 -18.27 9.00
N THR A 17 -3.01 -18.58 7.93
CA THR A 17 -2.55 -19.54 6.92
C THR A 17 -2.11 -18.79 5.69
N THR A 18 -0.83 -18.90 5.34
CA THR A 18 -0.23 -18.21 4.20
C THR A 18 -0.29 -19.04 2.93
N MET A 19 -0.24 -18.38 1.77
CA MET A 19 -0.18 -19.06 0.47
C MET A 19 1.21 -19.57 0.11
N LEU A 20 2.24 -19.00 0.74
CA LEU A 20 3.63 -19.37 0.50
C LEU A 20 4.09 -20.38 1.54
N PRO A 21 4.96 -21.33 1.16
CA PRO A 21 5.64 -22.21 2.10
C PRO A 21 6.48 -21.40 3.11
N GLU A 22 6.53 -21.88 4.35
CA GLU A 22 7.23 -21.23 5.47
C GLU A 22 8.69 -20.82 5.13
N PRO A 23 9.53 -21.66 4.48
CA PRO A 23 10.89 -21.27 4.15
C PRO A 23 10.99 -20.04 3.22
N TRP A 24 9.98 -19.82 2.36
CA TRP A 24 9.92 -18.63 1.53
C TRP A 24 9.57 -17.39 2.35
N ILE A 25 8.63 -17.53 3.27
CA ILE A 25 8.25 -16.44 4.18
C ILE A 25 9.46 -16.06 5.03
N GLU A 26 10.11 -17.03 5.65
CA GLU A 26 11.34 -16.80 6.44
C GLU A 26 12.45 -16.16 5.60
N GLY A 27 12.63 -16.61 4.35
CA GLY A 27 13.72 -16.14 3.46
C GLY A 27 13.57 -14.71 3.00
N TYR A 28 12.32 -14.20 2.89
CA TYR A 28 12.01 -12.91 2.25
C TYR A 28 11.25 -11.93 3.13
N SER A 29 10.96 -12.28 4.38
CA SER A 29 10.32 -11.34 5.31
C SER A 29 11.24 -10.19 5.67
N LEU A 30 10.70 -8.97 5.57
CA LEU A 30 11.38 -7.73 5.92
C LEU A 30 11.30 -7.48 7.44
N ASP A 31 11.79 -8.44 8.23
CA ASP A 31 11.83 -8.32 9.68
C ASP A 31 13.01 -7.45 10.12
N GLU A 32 12.81 -6.69 11.19
CA GLU A 32 13.81 -5.80 11.77
C GLU A 32 15.11 -6.55 12.10
N GLY A 33 16.25 -5.97 11.75
CA GLY A 33 17.58 -6.54 11.93
C GLY A 33 17.97 -7.61 10.90
N ARG A 34 17.09 -7.99 9.98
CA ARG A 34 17.38 -9.02 8.97
C ARG A 34 17.92 -8.41 7.67
N SER A 35 18.89 -9.11 7.08
CA SER A 35 19.39 -8.81 5.74
C SER A 35 18.74 -9.75 4.72
N VAL A 36 17.93 -9.21 3.83
CA VAL A 36 17.14 -9.98 2.88
C VAL A 36 17.32 -9.49 1.44
N PRO A 37 17.22 -10.38 0.43
CA PRO A 37 17.16 -9.96 -0.95
C PRO A 37 15.82 -9.27 -1.23
N CYS A 38 15.83 -8.15 -1.91
CA CYS A 38 14.63 -7.45 -2.29
C CYS A 38 14.76 -6.76 -3.64
N LEU A 39 13.61 -6.43 -4.21
CA LEU A 39 13.50 -5.52 -5.34
C LEU A 39 13.15 -4.14 -4.79
N SER A 40 14.10 -3.20 -4.88
CA SER A 40 13.95 -1.84 -4.37
C SER A 40 13.59 -0.88 -5.49
N LEU A 41 12.61 -0.02 -5.24
CA LEU A 41 12.29 1.12 -6.08
C LEU A 41 12.82 2.39 -5.43
N TYR A 42 13.82 2.99 -6.05
CA TYR A 42 14.34 4.30 -5.67
C TYR A 42 13.58 5.39 -6.41
N ILE A 43 13.11 6.38 -5.70
CA ILE A 43 12.35 7.50 -6.24
C ILE A 43 13.10 8.79 -5.87
N THR A 44 13.59 9.52 -6.87
CA THR A 44 14.14 10.86 -6.66
C THR A 44 12.99 11.84 -6.77
N VAL A 45 12.83 12.65 -5.74
CA VAL A 45 11.71 13.58 -5.59
C VAL A 45 12.28 14.99 -5.40
N HIS A 46 11.67 15.97 -6.04
CA HIS A 46 12.03 17.39 -5.86
C HIS A 46 11.52 17.88 -4.51
N ASP A 47 12.38 18.43 -3.68
CA ASP A 47 12.08 18.77 -2.28
C ASP A 47 10.91 19.74 -2.11
N ASP A 48 10.83 20.79 -2.94
CA ASP A 48 9.81 21.85 -2.79
C ASP A 48 8.45 21.45 -3.40
N THR A 49 8.46 20.68 -4.49
CA THR A 49 7.24 20.38 -5.25
C THR A 49 6.70 18.99 -5.02
N PHE A 50 7.49 18.13 -4.41
CA PHE A 50 7.25 16.69 -4.29
C PHE A 50 7.00 16.00 -5.65
N GLY A 51 7.48 16.60 -6.75
CA GLY A 51 7.42 15.99 -8.08
C GLY A 51 8.47 14.90 -8.23
N VAL A 52 8.07 13.77 -8.84
CA VAL A 52 9.01 12.70 -9.14
C VAL A 52 9.89 13.09 -10.32
N GLU A 53 11.21 13.11 -10.12
CA GLU A 53 12.20 13.42 -11.15
C GLU A 53 12.72 12.15 -11.82
N LYS A 54 12.96 11.10 -11.05
CA LYS A 54 13.57 9.85 -11.53
C LYS A 54 13.12 8.67 -10.69
N THR A 55 13.02 7.51 -11.34
CA THR A 55 12.87 6.22 -10.67
C THR A 55 13.98 5.27 -11.11
N GLU A 56 14.43 4.43 -10.19
CA GLU A 56 15.42 3.39 -10.45
C GLU A 56 15.05 2.13 -9.69
N THR A 57 15.05 0.99 -10.37
CA THR A 57 14.78 -0.32 -9.76
C THR A 57 16.09 -1.08 -9.59
N ARG A 58 16.32 -1.62 -8.39
CA ARG A 58 17.52 -2.41 -8.09
C ARG A 58 17.14 -3.74 -7.43
N LEU A 59 17.84 -4.80 -7.86
CA LEU A 59 17.82 -6.07 -7.15
C LEU A 59 19.03 -6.08 -6.20
N GLU A 60 18.76 -6.10 -4.91
CA GLU A 60 19.82 -5.93 -3.91
C GLU A 60 19.48 -6.67 -2.60
N ARG A 61 20.43 -6.66 -1.68
CA ARG A 61 20.18 -7.06 -0.29
C ARG A 61 20.13 -5.81 0.57
N ILE A 62 19.06 -5.69 1.32
CA ILE A 62 18.90 -4.61 2.30
C ILE A 62 18.90 -5.20 3.72
N THR A 63 19.35 -4.40 4.68
CA THR A 63 19.14 -4.70 6.10
C THR A 63 18.04 -3.79 6.60
N VAL A 64 16.99 -4.41 7.14
CA VAL A 64 15.86 -3.66 7.70
C VAL A 64 16.28 -3.10 9.05
N GLU A 65 16.43 -1.80 9.14
CA GLU A 65 16.83 -1.13 10.37
C GLU A 65 15.69 -1.09 11.39
N ARG A 66 14.50 -0.73 10.93
CA ARG A 66 13.34 -0.55 11.79
C ARG A 66 12.03 -0.90 11.08
N ASN A 67 11.13 -1.53 11.80
CA ASN A 67 9.73 -1.71 11.41
C ASN A 67 8.84 -0.77 12.23
N VAL A 68 8.53 0.38 11.66
CA VAL A 68 7.60 1.33 12.28
C VAL A 68 6.18 0.84 12.06
N ARG A 69 5.58 0.28 13.11
CA ARG A 69 4.23 -0.30 13.03
C ARG A 69 3.16 0.75 13.26
N HIS A 70 2.28 0.92 12.29
CA HIS A 70 1.19 1.88 12.33
C HIS A 70 0.23 1.68 13.51
N ASP A 71 -0.02 0.44 13.95
CA ASP A 71 -0.88 0.11 15.09
C ASP A 71 -0.41 0.71 16.43
N ARG A 72 0.87 1.09 16.53
CA ARG A 72 1.45 1.71 17.71
C ARG A 72 1.49 3.23 17.68
N ILE A 73 1.55 3.82 16.49
CA ILE A 73 1.75 5.27 16.33
C ILE A 73 0.60 5.99 15.64
N ASP A 74 -0.40 5.26 15.16
CA ASP A 74 -1.53 5.79 14.38
C ASP A 74 -2.28 6.93 15.11
N GLU A 75 -2.44 6.80 16.45
CA GLU A 75 -3.10 7.82 17.24
C GLU A 75 -2.27 9.09 17.42
N LEU A 76 -0.95 9.00 17.27
CA LEU A 76 -0.02 10.11 17.40
C LEU A 76 0.18 10.84 16.06
N VAL A 77 0.10 10.11 14.94
CA VAL A 77 0.31 10.65 13.60
C VAL A 77 -0.99 11.18 13.04
N THR A 78 -1.29 12.42 13.32
CA THR A 78 -2.44 13.14 12.79
C THR A 78 -2.01 14.19 11.78
N GLU A 79 -2.90 14.59 10.87
CA GLU A 79 -2.62 15.69 9.93
C GLU A 79 -2.23 16.96 10.67
N GLU A 80 -2.93 17.27 11.77
CA GLU A 80 -2.65 18.43 12.60
C GLU A 80 -1.25 18.38 13.24
N ALA A 81 -0.83 17.22 13.76
CA ALA A 81 0.49 17.04 14.33
C ALA A 81 1.61 17.18 13.30
N ILE A 82 1.38 16.69 12.08
CA ILE A 82 2.31 16.84 10.96
C ILE A 82 2.43 18.31 10.55
N GLU A 83 1.31 18.99 10.31
CA GLU A 83 1.29 20.39 9.84
C GLU A 83 1.84 21.36 10.88
N ASN A 84 1.63 21.09 12.19
CA ASN A 84 2.15 21.89 13.27
C ASN A 84 3.58 21.52 13.71
N HIS A 85 4.20 20.51 13.08
CA HIS A 85 5.52 19.99 13.46
C HIS A 85 5.61 19.58 14.94
N THR A 86 4.54 18.94 15.45
CA THR A 86 4.44 18.52 16.86
C THR A 86 4.54 17.00 17.04
N LEU A 87 4.94 16.26 15.98
CA LEU A 87 5.16 14.83 16.08
C LEU A 87 6.35 14.53 17.00
N ASP A 88 6.08 13.81 18.09
CA ASP A 88 7.11 13.33 19.02
C ASP A 88 7.24 11.79 18.91
N ILE A 89 7.78 11.35 17.81
CA ILE A 89 8.00 9.93 17.50
C ILE A 89 9.33 9.76 16.75
N GLU A 90 9.85 8.54 16.76
CA GLU A 90 11.00 8.15 15.94
C GLU A 90 10.65 8.33 14.45
N TYR A 91 11.54 8.90 13.64
CA TYR A 91 11.35 9.21 12.21
C TYR A 91 10.22 10.23 11.92
N ALA A 92 9.98 11.18 12.82
CA ALA A 92 8.94 12.20 12.65
C ALA A 92 9.12 13.04 11.39
N GLU A 93 10.38 13.43 11.08
CA GLU A 93 10.70 14.24 9.89
C GLU A 93 10.47 13.44 8.61
N GLU A 94 10.93 12.19 8.56
CA GLU A 94 10.76 11.30 7.41
C GLU A 94 9.28 10.96 7.17
N ILE A 95 8.52 10.68 8.23
CA ILE A 95 7.09 10.41 8.14
C ILE A 95 6.35 11.65 7.64
N SER A 96 6.68 12.83 8.15
CA SER A 96 6.07 14.09 7.70
C SER A 96 6.36 14.36 6.22
N TRP A 97 7.63 14.19 5.81
CA TRP A 97 8.02 14.34 4.42
C TRP A 97 7.31 13.34 3.50
N LEU A 98 7.29 12.07 3.88
CA LEU A 98 6.61 11.02 3.14
C LEU A 98 5.09 11.26 3.04
N TRP A 99 4.46 11.83 4.07
CA TRP A 99 3.05 12.19 4.03
C TRP A 99 2.77 13.29 3.00
N HIS A 100 3.60 14.33 2.94
CA HIS A 100 3.47 15.38 1.93
C HIS A 100 3.65 14.82 0.51
N PHE A 101 4.61 13.93 0.32
CA PHE A 101 4.81 13.23 -0.94
C PHE A 101 3.59 12.35 -1.29
N ALA A 102 3.07 11.57 -0.37
CA ALA A 102 1.86 10.76 -0.58
C ALA A 102 0.63 11.63 -0.93
N ARG A 103 0.47 12.78 -0.28
CA ARG A 103 -0.57 13.77 -0.61
C ARG A 103 -0.42 14.31 -2.04
N ARG A 104 0.80 14.48 -2.52
CA ARG A 104 1.07 14.87 -3.90
C ARG A 104 0.65 13.78 -4.88
N LEU A 105 1.03 12.53 -4.62
CA LEU A 105 0.65 11.38 -5.44
C LEU A 105 -0.86 11.18 -5.50
N LEU A 106 -1.55 11.31 -4.35
CA LEU A 106 -3.01 11.23 -4.29
C LEU A 106 -3.66 12.30 -5.18
N ARG A 107 -3.23 13.55 -5.08
CA ARG A 107 -3.77 14.66 -5.89
C ARG A 107 -3.62 14.39 -7.38
N GLU A 108 -2.44 13.98 -7.85
CA GLU A 108 -2.21 13.62 -9.26
C GLU A 108 -3.15 12.50 -9.71
N ARG A 109 -3.32 11.49 -8.88
CA ARG A 109 -4.21 10.38 -9.16
C ARG A 109 -5.69 10.79 -9.19
N GLU A 110 -6.12 11.69 -8.31
CA GLU A 110 -7.49 12.24 -8.29
C GLU A 110 -7.77 13.12 -9.50
N GLU A 111 -6.80 13.93 -9.93
CA GLU A 111 -6.90 14.72 -11.16
C GLU A 111 -7.11 13.83 -12.38
N VAL A 112 -6.31 12.77 -12.54
CA VAL A 112 -6.48 11.82 -13.64
C VAL A 112 -7.82 11.08 -13.57
N ARG A 113 -8.27 10.73 -12.36
CA ARG A 113 -9.56 10.05 -12.13
C ARG A 113 -10.77 10.97 -12.34
N GLY A 114 -10.59 12.28 -12.20
CA GLY A 114 -11.64 13.28 -12.25
C GLY A 114 -12.59 13.27 -11.04
N ARG A 115 -12.20 12.64 -9.94
CA ARG A 115 -12.96 12.61 -8.69
C ARG A 115 -12.08 12.30 -7.49
N PRO A 116 -12.43 12.84 -6.29
CA PRO A 116 -11.69 12.55 -5.07
C PRO A 116 -11.86 11.08 -4.63
N GLU A 117 -10.88 10.58 -3.88
CA GLU A 117 -10.96 9.31 -3.18
C GLU A 117 -11.92 9.42 -2.00
N LEU A 118 -12.80 8.42 -1.85
CA LEU A 118 -13.68 8.34 -0.70
C LEU A 118 -12.94 7.64 0.45
N THR A 119 -12.37 8.42 1.35
CA THR A 119 -11.61 7.92 2.51
C THR A 119 -12.46 7.61 3.73
N ASN A 120 -13.74 7.98 3.73
CA ASN A 120 -14.62 7.87 4.90
C ASN A 120 -15.23 6.46 5.07
N ARG A 121 -14.36 5.43 5.09
CA ARG A 121 -14.78 4.05 5.36
C ARG A 121 -14.29 3.63 6.74
N VAL A 122 -15.10 2.83 7.43
CA VAL A 122 -14.71 2.14 8.66
C VAL A 122 -14.37 0.71 8.29
N ASP A 123 -13.15 0.30 8.60
CA ASP A 123 -12.75 -1.11 8.55
C ASP A 123 -13.06 -1.75 9.90
N TRP A 124 -13.76 -2.86 9.85
CA TRP A 124 -14.07 -3.66 11.01
C TRP A 124 -13.10 -4.83 11.12
N PHE A 125 -12.51 -5.01 12.28
CA PHE A 125 -11.60 -6.11 12.55
C PHE A 125 -11.95 -6.80 13.87
N PHE A 126 -11.58 -8.07 13.95
CA PHE A 126 -11.83 -8.89 15.11
C PHE A 126 -10.57 -8.93 15.98
N VAL A 127 -10.75 -8.64 17.25
CA VAL A 127 -9.70 -8.76 18.27
C VAL A 127 -10.05 -9.92 19.17
N LEU A 128 -9.12 -10.86 19.32
CA LEU A 128 -9.24 -11.96 20.26
C LEU A 128 -8.60 -11.53 21.59
N GLU A 129 -9.36 -11.52 22.66
CA GLU A 129 -8.90 -11.25 24.01
C GLU A 129 -9.05 -12.51 24.85
N GLY A 130 -7.96 -12.95 25.52
CA GLY A 130 -7.89 -14.21 26.28
C GLY A 130 -7.38 -15.38 25.46
N GLU A 131 -7.27 -16.54 26.11
CA GLU A 131 -6.78 -17.79 25.52
C GLU A 131 -7.75 -18.95 25.79
N GLY A 132 -7.76 -19.93 24.90
CA GLY A 132 -8.56 -21.16 25.04
C GLY A 132 -10.08 -20.91 24.99
N GLU A 133 -10.82 -21.61 25.85
CA GLU A 133 -12.29 -21.53 25.89
C GLU A 133 -12.83 -20.22 26.48
N ASP A 134 -12.00 -19.50 27.23
CA ASP A 134 -12.34 -18.19 27.82
C ASP A 134 -12.05 -17.02 26.88
N ALA A 135 -11.59 -17.30 25.67
CA ALA A 135 -11.30 -16.25 24.68
C ALA A 135 -12.59 -15.58 24.21
N SER A 136 -12.58 -14.25 24.22
CA SER A 136 -13.67 -13.41 23.71
C SER A 136 -13.28 -12.70 22.44
N ILE A 137 -14.23 -12.58 21.51
CA ILE A 137 -14.03 -11.89 20.23
C ILE A 137 -14.70 -10.52 20.32
N HIS A 138 -13.90 -9.48 20.15
CA HIS A 138 -14.37 -8.10 20.10
C HIS A 138 -14.30 -7.57 18.67
N VAL A 139 -15.32 -6.85 18.25
CA VAL A 139 -15.35 -6.17 16.95
C VAL A 139 -14.95 -4.72 17.19
N ARG A 140 -13.86 -4.30 16.56
CA ARG A 140 -13.38 -2.92 16.61
C ARG A 140 -13.46 -2.29 15.23
N GLY A 141 -13.91 -1.04 15.18
CA GLY A 141 -13.93 -0.24 13.95
C GLY A 141 -12.77 0.74 13.96
N ARG A 142 -12.03 0.81 12.84
CA ARG A 142 -11.00 1.82 12.59
C ARG A 142 -11.40 2.64 11.38
N ARG A 143 -11.39 3.95 11.50
CA ARG A 143 -11.60 4.81 10.34
C ARG A 143 -10.39 4.74 9.41
N ARG A 144 -10.65 4.54 8.12
CA ARG A 144 -9.63 4.71 7.08
C ARG A 144 -9.34 6.19 6.87
N GLY A 145 -8.13 6.47 6.43
CA GLY A 145 -7.72 7.83 6.07
C GLY A 145 -6.82 8.49 7.10
N ALA A 146 -6.27 7.72 8.05
CA ALA A 146 -5.15 8.18 8.84
C ALA A 146 -3.95 8.50 7.93
N PRO A 147 -3.09 9.48 8.29
CA PRO A 147 -1.92 9.83 7.49
C PRO A 147 -1.04 8.65 7.11
N LEU A 148 -0.83 7.69 8.00
CA LEU A 148 -0.05 6.48 7.73
C LEU A 148 -0.71 5.54 6.72
N ASP A 149 -2.04 5.42 6.74
CA ASP A 149 -2.78 4.64 5.73
C ASP A 149 -2.59 5.22 4.34
N LEU A 150 -2.68 6.55 4.22
CA LEU A 150 -2.47 7.27 2.97
C LEU A 150 -1.06 7.05 2.45
N LEU A 151 -0.06 7.24 3.32
CA LEU A 151 1.35 7.08 3.00
C LEU A 151 1.62 5.70 2.42
N VAL A 152 1.23 4.64 3.14
CA VAL A 152 1.44 3.26 2.70
C VAL A 152 0.68 2.97 1.40
N ALA A 153 -0.59 3.38 1.32
CA ALA A 153 -1.41 3.13 0.13
C ALA A 153 -0.85 3.79 -1.13
N GLU A 154 -0.49 5.07 -1.07
CA GLU A 154 -0.01 5.79 -2.24
C GLU A 154 1.38 5.31 -2.69
N LEU A 155 2.29 5.00 -1.77
CA LEU A 155 3.59 4.43 -2.12
C LEU A 155 3.45 3.03 -2.76
N MET A 156 2.56 2.18 -2.24
CA MET A 156 2.26 0.88 -2.85
C MET A 156 1.64 1.02 -4.25
N ILE A 157 0.71 1.95 -4.42
CA ILE A 157 0.08 2.22 -5.73
C ILE A 157 1.15 2.70 -6.71
N TYR A 158 2.00 3.63 -6.30
CA TYR A 158 3.07 4.17 -7.13
C TYR A 158 4.07 3.09 -7.55
N ALA A 159 4.53 2.25 -6.62
CA ALA A 159 5.44 1.14 -6.92
C ALA A 159 4.82 0.14 -7.90
N ASN A 160 3.58 -0.27 -7.68
CA ASN A 160 2.87 -1.19 -8.55
C ASN A 160 2.67 -0.61 -9.96
N GLN A 161 2.34 0.68 -10.07
CA GLN A 161 2.21 1.36 -11.34
C GLN A 161 3.55 1.42 -12.09
N THR A 162 4.62 1.81 -11.40
CA THR A 162 5.95 1.93 -11.99
C THR A 162 6.45 0.58 -12.52
N TRP A 163 6.33 -0.48 -11.73
CA TRP A 163 6.74 -1.81 -12.17
C TRP A 163 5.79 -2.41 -13.21
N GLY A 164 4.50 -2.10 -13.16
CA GLY A 164 3.57 -2.49 -14.20
C GLY A 164 3.92 -1.89 -15.57
N LEU A 165 4.24 -0.60 -15.62
CA LEU A 165 4.71 0.08 -16.84
C LEU A 165 6.05 -0.48 -17.30
N TRP A 166 6.97 -0.73 -16.38
CA TRP A 166 8.27 -1.33 -16.70
C TRP A 166 8.13 -2.70 -17.35
N LEU A 167 7.23 -3.57 -16.87
CA LEU A 167 6.94 -4.86 -17.50
C LEU A 167 6.37 -4.70 -18.92
N GLU A 168 5.46 -3.73 -19.11
CA GLU A 168 4.88 -3.42 -20.41
C GLU A 168 5.94 -2.95 -21.40
N GLU A 169 6.80 -2.02 -21.01
CA GLU A 169 7.90 -1.48 -21.84
C GLU A 169 8.90 -2.56 -22.29
N HIS A 170 9.14 -3.55 -21.43
CA HIS A 170 10.06 -4.65 -21.71
C HIS A 170 9.37 -5.86 -22.35
N ALA A 171 8.12 -5.74 -22.77
CA ALA A 171 7.31 -6.82 -23.34
C ALA A 171 7.34 -8.11 -22.50
N THR A 172 7.46 -7.96 -21.18
CA THR A 172 7.50 -9.07 -20.22
C THR A 172 6.08 -9.39 -19.76
N ALA A 173 5.72 -10.67 -19.77
CA ALA A 173 4.43 -11.11 -19.30
C ALA A 173 4.25 -10.78 -17.81
N GLY A 174 3.14 -10.14 -17.47
CA GLY A 174 2.77 -9.75 -16.12
C GLY A 174 1.32 -10.12 -15.81
N ILE A 175 1.00 -10.28 -14.53
CA ILE A 175 -0.37 -10.45 -14.06
C ILE A 175 -0.87 -9.11 -13.56
N TYR A 176 -1.86 -8.57 -14.27
CA TYR A 176 -2.49 -7.30 -13.91
C TYR A 176 -3.83 -7.56 -13.23
N ARG A 177 -4.00 -7.01 -12.03
CA ARG A 177 -5.29 -7.04 -11.34
C ARG A 177 -6.13 -5.85 -11.81
N SER A 178 -7.23 -6.12 -12.48
CA SER A 178 -8.20 -5.09 -12.87
C SER A 178 -9.48 -5.22 -12.08
N GLN A 179 -10.15 -4.10 -11.81
CA GLN A 179 -11.44 -4.06 -11.17
C GLN A 179 -12.40 -3.24 -12.04
N ARG A 180 -13.55 -3.83 -12.41
CA ARG A 180 -14.63 -3.06 -13.02
C ARG A 180 -15.21 -2.11 -11.98
N MET A 181 -15.04 -0.82 -12.19
CA MET A 181 -15.67 0.21 -11.38
C MET A 181 -17.11 0.37 -11.83
N GLY A 182 -18.07 -0.25 -11.13
CA GLY A 182 -19.50 -0.04 -11.25
C GLY A 182 -20.04 0.12 -12.66
N ARG A 183 -21.33 0.41 -12.83
CA ARG A 183 -21.87 0.79 -14.14
C ARG A 183 -21.12 2.00 -14.66
N VAL A 184 -20.45 1.82 -15.80
CA VAL A 184 -19.73 2.85 -16.53
C VAL A 184 -20.64 4.07 -16.67
N ARG A 185 -20.41 5.11 -15.89
CA ARG A 185 -20.83 6.44 -16.28
C ARG A 185 -19.85 6.81 -17.38
N MET A 186 -20.34 6.87 -18.60
CA MET A 186 -19.55 7.23 -19.76
C MET A 186 -18.81 8.54 -19.45
N SER A 187 -17.50 8.46 -19.32
CA SER A 187 -16.64 9.63 -19.46
C SER A 187 -16.73 10.02 -20.93
N THR A 188 -17.17 11.21 -21.23
CA THR A 188 -17.22 11.74 -22.59
C THR A 188 -15.84 12.19 -23.09
N THR A 189 -14.81 12.03 -22.30
CA THR A 189 -13.43 12.36 -22.69
C THR A 189 -12.74 11.07 -23.06
N PRO A 190 -12.43 10.85 -24.36
CA PRO A 190 -11.64 9.71 -24.81
C PRO A 190 -10.27 9.74 -24.14
N GLY A 191 -9.94 8.71 -23.38
CA GLY A 191 -8.57 8.52 -22.92
C GLY A 191 -7.71 7.97 -24.06
N PRO A 192 -6.39 8.11 -24.02
CA PRO A 192 -5.48 7.62 -25.06
C PRO A 192 -5.50 6.10 -25.28
N HIS A 193 -6.39 5.36 -24.62
CA HIS A 193 -6.49 3.90 -24.63
C HIS A 193 -7.93 3.38 -24.74
N ASP A 194 -8.75 3.98 -25.57
CA ASP A 194 -10.16 3.65 -25.74
C ASP A 194 -10.49 2.25 -26.31
N GLY A 195 -9.56 1.33 -26.34
CA GLY A 195 -9.80 -0.02 -26.86
C GLY A 195 -10.03 -1.10 -25.80
N LEU A 196 -9.62 -0.95 -24.57
CA LEU A 196 -9.55 -2.08 -23.64
C LEU A 196 -10.23 -1.88 -22.28
N GLY A 197 -10.75 -0.71 -21.95
CA GLY A 197 -11.37 -0.46 -20.64
C GLY A 197 -10.44 -0.78 -19.44
N VAL A 198 -9.15 -0.80 -19.69
CA VAL A 198 -8.13 -1.05 -18.68
C VAL A 198 -7.86 0.26 -17.99
N VAL A 199 -8.45 0.43 -16.81
CA VAL A 199 -7.97 1.43 -15.88
C VAL A 199 -6.55 1.02 -15.51
N ARG A 200 -5.54 1.72 -16.02
CA ARG A 200 -4.11 1.45 -15.77
C ARG A 200 -3.69 1.59 -14.31
N TYR A 201 -4.62 1.85 -13.43
CA TYR A 201 -4.37 1.86 -12.00
C TYR A 201 -4.76 0.51 -11.44
N ALA A 202 -3.77 -0.40 -11.37
CA ALA A 202 -3.91 -1.60 -10.59
C ALA A 202 -4.14 -1.20 -9.13
N TRP A 203 -5.29 -1.52 -8.61
CA TRP A 203 -5.54 -1.49 -7.19
C TRP A 203 -5.07 -2.82 -6.62
N CYS A 204 -4.09 -2.76 -5.75
CA CYS A 204 -3.79 -3.87 -4.86
C CYS A 204 -4.78 -3.90 -3.70
#